data_dff7142773077d2638584cf84c5afa6b
#
_entry.id   dff7142773077d2638584cf84c5afa6b
#
_cell.length_a   1.000
_cell.length_b   1.000
_cell.length_c   1.000
_cell.angle_alpha   90.00
_cell.angle_beta   90.00
_cell.angle_gamma   90.00
#
_symmetry.space_group_name_H-M   'P 1'
#
loop_
_entity.id
_entity.type
_entity.pdbx_description
1 polymer ?
#
loop_
_entity_poly.entity_id
_entity_poly.type
_entity_poly.pdbx_seq_one_letter_code
_entity_poly.pdbx_strand_id
1 'polypeptide(L)'
;KISYTWNIFDEILADGWDDASVSMNARELAAALFHDRGSSTQPFFCNAARDIFRGILLHFVRQAQVDPAGWQSKLNNADLMKAFQSFQVEHYIKIFRHYPDLNSLVSYFGDGKSNQALGVFGELNSMLSEYFVGILAEHTPERSISMRQAVRKKGGRAIFVEYDLAVGETLTPVYRLLIDQALKEALSRMQKSGNVYFIADEFKLLPKLQHIDDALNFGRGLGVRVMAGIQSIDQLYDVYGKEKGAVIASGFGSIFAFHTNDGSSREYITNRFGPNIIIYEYTSSQKNAIATKERDGNTVEAWDQMELGVGQAVI
;
A
#
# COMPACT_ATOMS: atom_id res chain seq x y z
N LYS A 1 -23.45 7.74 -4.21
CA LYS A 1 -22.09 7.67 -3.68
C LYS A 1 -21.35 8.96 -4.04
N ILE A 2 -20.60 9.52 -3.09
CA ILE A 2 -19.71 10.66 -3.34
C ILE A 2 -18.30 10.07 -3.38
N SER A 3 -17.64 10.14 -4.53
CA SER A 3 -16.25 9.72 -4.68
C SER A 3 -15.32 10.91 -4.45
N TYR A 4 -14.20 10.66 -3.81
CA TYR A 4 -13.11 11.61 -3.60
C TYR A 4 -11.99 11.33 -4.58
N THR A 5 -11.30 12.36 -5.02
CA THR A 5 -10.12 12.29 -5.88
C THR A 5 -8.87 12.49 -5.03
N TRP A 6 -7.94 11.55 -5.11
CA TRP A 6 -6.62 11.72 -4.51
C TRP A 6 -5.81 12.73 -5.31
N ASN A 7 -5.15 13.65 -4.63
CA ASN A 7 -4.30 14.66 -5.23
C ASN A 7 -2.87 14.54 -4.69
N ILE A 8 -1.89 14.36 -5.58
CA ILE A 8 -0.48 14.20 -5.21
C ILE A 8 0.08 15.44 -4.49
N PHE A 9 -0.37 16.64 -4.83
CA PHE A 9 0.10 17.86 -4.19
C PHE A 9 -0.41 18.01 -2.75
N ASP A 10 -1.58 17.47 -2.43
CA ASP A 10 -2.09 17.45 -1.05
C ASP A 10 -1.23 16.54 -0.16
N GLU A 11 -0.66 15.47 -0.72
CA GLU A 11 0.32 14.64 -0.01
C GLU A 11 1.66 15.33 0.16
N ILE A 12 2.15 16.02 -0.89
CA ILE A 12 3.42 16.75 -0.85
C ILE A 12 3.38 17.85 0.20
N LEU A 13 2.26 18.58 0.25
CA LEU A 13 2.05 19.72 1.14
C LEU A 13 1.50 19.36 2.52
N ALA A 14 1.38 18.06 2.82
CA ALA A 14 0.81 17.59 4.09
C ALA A 14 1.58 18.09 5.33
N ASP A 15 2.88 18.36 5.21
CA ASP A 15 3.75 18.87 6.28
C ASP A 15 3.98 20.40 6.22
N GLY A 16 3.41 21.07 5.24
CA GLY A 16 3.56 22.51 5.02
C GLY A 16 4.31 22.83 3.74
N TRP A 17 4.67 24.12 3.62
CA TRP A 17 5.23 24.69 2.40
C TRP A 17 6.77 24.90 2.47
N ASP A 18 7.44 24.50 3.55
CA ASP A 18 8.89 24.63 3.64
C ASP A 18 9.59 23.70 2.64
N ASP A 19 10.68 24.17 2.03
CA ASP A 19 11.36 23.48 0.93
C ASP A 19 11.92 22.10 1.34
N ALA A 20 12.31 21.94 2.60
CA ALA A 20 12.84 20.67 3.10
C ALA A 20 11.74 19.59 3.17
N SER A 21 10.57 19.93 3.76
CA SER A 21 9.41 19.03 3.84
C SER A 21 8.86 18.71 2.45
N VAL A 22 8.71 19.71 1.59
CA VAL A 22 8.24 19.56 0.20
C VAL A 22 9.19 18.63 -0.58
N SER A 23 10.49 18.86 -0.50
CA SER A 23 11.52 18.06 -1.20
C SER A 23 11.53 16.61 -0.71
N MET A 24 11.39 16.40 0.60
CA MET A 24 11.31 15.05 1.20
C MET A 24 10.04 14.31 0.73
N ASN A 25 8.89 14.95 0.84
CA ASN A 25 7.62 14.36 0.47
C ASN A 25 7.53 14.04 -1.03
N ALA A 26 7.99 14.94 -1.88
CA ALA A 26 8.07 14.71 -3.33
C ALA A 26 9.01 13.54 -3.67
N ARG A 27 10.14 13.41 -2.97
CA ARG A 27 11.08 12.29 -3.12
C ARG A 27 10.44 10.95 -2.73
N GLU A 28 9.74 10.92 -1.62
CA GLU A 28 9.07 9.72 -1.12
C GLU A 28 7.95 9.26 -2.04
N LEU A 29 7.11 10.19 -2.50
CA LEU A 29 6.02 9.87 -3.44
C LEU A 29 6.57 9.38 -4.77
N ALA A 30 7.58 10.04 -5.32
CA ALA A 30 8.24 9.58 -6.54
C ALA A 30 8.86 8.18 -6.34
N ALA A 31 9.50 7.91 -5.21
CA ALA A 31 10.05 6.59 -4.92
C ALA A 31 8.95 5.51 -4.81
N ALA A 32 7.80 5.82 -4.23
CA ALA A 32 6.67 4.90 -4.12
C ALA A 32 6.04 4.58 -5.50
N LEU A 33 5.87 5.59 -6.36
CA LEU A 33 5.32 5.42 -7.71
C LEU A 33 6.25 4.61 -8.63
N PHE A 34 7.56 4.65 -8.42
CA PHE A 34 8.55 3.92 -9.22
C PHE A 34 9.09 2.66 -8.54
N HIS A 35 8.48 2.21 -7.44
CA HIS A 35 9.03 1.14 -6.59
C HIS A 35 9.24 -0.19 -7.34
N ASP A 36 8.26 -0.68 -8.04
CA ASP A 36 8.32 -1.99 -8.73
C ASP A 36 9.14 -1.95 -10.02
N ARG A 37 9.43 -0.75 -10.51
CA ARG A 37 10.21 -0.53 -11.73
C ARG A 37 11.72 -0.58 -11.49
N GLY A 38 12.17 -0.40 -10.24
CA GLY A 38 13.59 -0.44 -9.86
C GLY A 38 14.26 -1.82 -9.96
N SER A 39 13.49 -2.90 -10.12
CA SER A 39 13.97 -4.26 -10.33
C SER A 39 14.28 -4.60 -11.81
N SER A 40 14.14 -3.63 -12.72
CA SER A 40 14.42 -3.80 -14.14
C SER A 40 15.91 -4.10 -14.40
N THR A 41 16.20 -4.74 -15.53
CA THR A 41 17.57 -4.99 -16.00
C THR A 41 18.34 -3.70 -16.31
N GLN A 42 17.65 -2.55 -16.38
CA GLN A 42 18.22 -1.24 -16.66
C GLN A 42 17.71 -0.18 -15.67
N PRO A 43 18.15 -0.20 -14.40
CA PRO A 43 17.65 0.69 -13.34
C PRO A 43 17.91 2.19 -13.62
N PHE A 44 18.83 2.52 -14.53
CA PHE A 44 19.15 3.89 -14.92
C PHE A 44 17.93 4.64 -15.44
N PHE A 45 17.17 4.06 -16.39
CA PHE A 45 16.01 4.73 -16.99
C PHE A 45 14.91 5.01 -15.98
N CYS A 46 14.63 4.03 -15.13
CA CYS A 46 13.66 4.17 -14.04
C CYS A 46 14.07 5.25 -13.04
N ASN A 47 15.34 5.27 -12.63
CA ASN A 47 15.85 6.27 -11.69
C ASN A 47 15.82 7.69 -12.29
N ALA A 48 16.22 7.84 -13.56
CA ALA A 48 16.16 9.12 -14.26
C ALA A 48 14.73 9.63 -14.44
N ALA A 49 13.79 8.75 -14.83
CA ALA A 49 12.37 9.08 -14.95
C ALA A 49 11.78 9.52 -13.60
N ARG A 50 12.09 8.81 -12.52
CA ARG A 50 11.71 9.18 -11.14
C ARG A 50 12.22 10.56 -10.75
N ASP A 51 13.49 10.86 -11.05
CA ASP A 51 14.11 12.13 -10.67
C ASP A 51 13.52 13.29 -11.51
N ILE A 52 13.21 13.08 -12.79
CA ILE A 52 12.49 14.04 -13.62
C ILE A 52 11.09 14.29 -13.07
N PHE A 53 10.33 13.23 -12.75
CA PHE A 53 9.01 13.35 -12.17
C PHE A 53 9.04 14.18 -10.90
N ARG A 54 9.95 13.86 -9.97
CA ARG A 54 10.17 14.64 -8.74
C ARG A 54 10.50 16.10 -9.04
N GLY A 55 11.38 16.35 -10.02
CA GLY A 55 11.77 17.71 -10.39
C GLY A 55 10.59 18.55 -10.89
N ILE A 56 9.65 17.98 -11.63
CA ILE A 56 8.45 18.66 -12.08
C ILE A 56 7.48 18.92 -10.91
N LEU A 57 7.31 17.97 -9.98
CA LEU A 57 6.52 18.21 -8.77
C LEU A 57 7.05 19.41 -7.97
N LEU A 58 8.36 19.47 -7.77
CA LEU A 58 9.01 20.59 -7.09
C LEU A 58 8.83 21.92 -7.84
N HIS A 59 8.93 21.89 -9.18
CA HIS A 59 8.67 23.06 -10.01
C HIS A 59 7.26 23.62 -9.77
N PHE A 60 6.23 22.79 -9.80
CA PHE A 60 4.85 23.21 -9.56
C PHE A 60 4.68 23.88 -8.20
N VAL A 61 5.20 23.26 -7.14
CA VAL A 61 5.08 23.80 -5.78
C VAL A 61 5.85 25.12 -5.64
N ARG A 62 7.08 25.19 -6.14
CA ARG A 62 7.89 26.41 -6.11
C ARG A 62 7.28 27.56 -6.92
N GLN A 63 6.67 27.26 -8.08
CA GLN A 63 5.94 28.26 -8.84
C GLN A 63 4.72 28.79 -8.06
N ALA A 64 4.00 27.92 -7.38
CA ALA A 64 2.87 28.33 -6.54
C ALA A 64 3.28 29.14 -5.32
N GLN A 65 4.51 28.96 -4.81
CA GLN A 65 5.08 29.83 -3.76
C GLN A 65 5.42 31.24 -4.27
N VAL A 66 5.93 31.34 -5.49
CA VAL A 66 6.35 32.63 -6.10
C VAL A 66 5.14 33.38 -6.67
N ASP A 67 4.25 32.69 -7.34
CA ASP A 67 3.03 33.23 -7.97
C ASP A 67 1.79 32.41 -7.57
N PRO A 68 1.25 32.60 -6.36
CA PRO A 68 0.09 31.86 -5.89
C PRO A 68 -1.15 32.07 -6.79
N ALA A 69 -1.33 33.29 -7.30
CA ALA A 69 -2.50 33.61 -8.13
C ALA A 69 -2.52 32.84 -9.45
N GLY A 70 -1.35 32.60 -10.05
CA GLY A 70 -1.22 31.87 -11.31
C GLY A 70 -1.08 30.36 -11.17
N TRP A 71 -0.63 29.85 -10.01
CA TRP A 71 -0.19 28.46 -9.88
C TRP A 71 -0.89 27.63 -8.80
N GLN A 72 -1.46 28.26 -7.77
CA GLN A 72 -2.09 27.48 -6.69
C GLN A 72 -3.24 26.59 -7.18
N SER A 73 -4.05 27.09 -8.13
CA SER A 73 -5.11 26.30 -8.75
C SER A 73 -4.61 25.16 -9.64
N LYS A 74 -3.34 25.18 -10.05
CA LYS A 74 -2.69 24.15 -10.86
C LYS A 74 -2.06 23.04 -10.05
N LEU A 75 -2.06 23.13 -8.72
CA LEU A 75 -1.57 22.06 -7.86
C LEU A 75 -2.55 20.90 -7.80
N ASN A 76 -2.71 20.21 -8.92
CA ASN A 76 -3.63 19.09 -9.07
C ASN A 76 -3.13 18.10 -10.14
N ASN A 77 -3.63 16.87 -10.08
CA ASN A 77 -3.21 15.80 -10.98
C ASN A 77 -3.53 16.11 -12.45
N ALA A 78 -4.66 16.77 -12.75
CA ALA A 78 -5.06 17.06 -14.12
C ALA A 78 -4.10 18.06 -14.80
N ASP A 79 -3.73 19.13 -14.11
CA ASP A 79 -2.78 20.10 -14.66
C ASP A 79 -1.34 19.55 -14.68
N LEU A 80 -0.97 18.69 -13.74
CA LEU A 80 0.28 17.93 -13.79
C LEU A 80 0.34 17.07 -15.06
N MET A 81 -0.72 16.30 -15.34
CA MET A 81 -0.78 15.47 -16.56
C MET A 81 -0.76 16.26 -17.84
N LYS A 82 -1.47 17.41 -17.91
CA LYS A 82 -1.39 18.33 -19.06
C LYS A 82 0.04 18.82 -19.29
N ALA A 83 0.77 19.13 -18.23
CA ALA A 83 2.18 19.54 -18.33
C ALA A 83 3.03 18.42 -18.94
N PHE A 84 2.94 17.21 -18.43
CA PHE A 84 3.70 16.08 -18.98
C PHE A 84 3.35 15.78 -20.44
N GLN A 85 2.08 15.91 -20.84
CA GLN A 85 1.63 15.70 -22.22
C GLN A 85 2.07 16.81 -23.18
N SER A 86 2.24 18.03 -22.69
CA SER A 86 2.56 19.20 -23.52
C SER A 86 4.05 19.54 -23.55
N PHE A 87 4.83 19.10 -22.56
CA PHE A 87 6.23 19.46 -22.46
C PHE A 87 7.10 18.73 -23.50
N GLN A 88 7.90 19.53 -24.21
CA GLN A 88 9.00 19.05 -25.02
C GLN A 88 10.29 19.06 -24.18
N VAL A 89 11.36 18.44 -24.68
CA VAL A 89 12.66 18.36 -24.00
C VAL A 89 13.17 19.74 -23.56
N GLU A 90 12.98 20.73 -24.41
CA GLU A 90 13.42 22.10 -24.14
C GLU A 90 12.71 22.73 -22.92
N HIS A 91 11.45 22.35 -22.67
CA HIS A 91 10.72 22.82 -21.49
C HIS A 91 11.34 22.25 -20.21
N TYR A 92 11.65 20.92 -20.19
CA TYR A 92 12.32 20.31 -19.03
C TYR A 92 13.70 20.93 -18.77
N ILE A 93 14.50 21.12 -19.82
CA ILE A 93 15.82 21.74 -19.71
C ILE A 93 15.71 23.16 -19.16
N LYS A 94 14.76 23.96 -19.64
CA LYS A 94 14.54 25.33 -19.16
C LYS A 94 14.13 25.33 -17.69
N ILE A 95 13.20 24.45 -17.29
CA ILE A 95 12.73 24.32 -15.91
C ILE A 95 13.90 23.94 -15.01
N PHE A 96 14.64 22.88 -15.33
CA PHE A 96 15.68 22.38 -14.44
C PHE A 96 16.91 23.30 -14.35
N ARG A 97 17.26 24.00 -15.41
CA ARG A 97 18.30 25.04 -15.37
C ARG A 97 17.94 26.22 -14.46
N HIS A 98 16.66 26.49 -14.26
CA HIS A 98 16.21 27.57 -13.39
C HIS A 98 16.50 27.28 -11.90
N TYR A 99 16.58 26.01 -11.51
CA TYR A 99 16.80 25.60 -10.11
C TYR A 99 18.19 24.96 -9.97
N PRO A 100 19.09 25.54 -9.14
CA PRO A 100 20.44 25.02 -8.96
C PRO A 100 20.49 23.55 -8.51
N ASP A 101 19.57 23.14 -7.64
CA ASP A 101 19.47 21.78 -7.11
C ASP A 101 18.92 20.77 -8.12
N LEU A 102 18.26 21.21 -9.20
CA LEU A 102 17.71 20.36 -10.26
C LEU A 102 18.55 20.40 -11.55
N ASN A 103 19.55 21.25 -11.63
CA ASN A 103 20.32 21.45 -12.87
C ASN A 103 21.03 20.18 -13.36
N SER A 104 21.43 19.30 -12.45
CA SER A 104 22.02 17.99 -12.80
C SER A 104 21.10 17.10 -13.64
N LEU A 105 19.78 17.25 -13.50
CA LEU A 105 18.78 16.48 -14.24
C LEU A 105 18.82 16.75 -15.76
N VAL A 106 19.38 17.90 -16.15
CA VAL A 106 19.54 18.25 -17.58
C VAL A 106 20.39 17.20 -18.32
N SER A 107 21.32 16.55 -17.63
CA SER A 107 22.16 15.51 -18.22
C SER A 107 21.40 14.28 -18.71
N TYR A 108 20.20 14.02 -18.20
CA TYR A 108 19.37 12.90 -18.63
C TYR A 108 18.81 13.07 -20.05
N PHE A 109 18.73 14.28 -20.55
CA PHE A 109 18.12 14.58 -21.86
C PHE A 109 19.11 14.51 -23.01
N GLY A 110 20.42 14.72 -22.77
CA GLY A 110 21.43 14.80 -23.82
C GLY A 110 21.02 15.81 -24.90
N ASP A 111 20.94 15.35 -26.16
CA ASP A 111 20.43 16.11 -27.30
C ASP A 111 18.89 15.99 -27.50
N GLY A 112 18.20 15.30 -26.58
CA GLY A 112 16.75 15.06 -26.62
C GLY A 112 16.31 13.99 -27.63
N LYS A 113 17.20 13.52 -28.48
CA LYS A 113 16.92 12.52 -29.53
C LYS A 113 17.70 11.22 -29.33
N SER A 114 18.54 11.16 -28.32
CA SER A 114 19.34 9.99 -28.00
C SER A 114 18.44 8.83 -27.52
N ASN A 115 18.89 7.59 -27.75
CA ASN A 115 18.22 6.40 -27.22
C ASN A 115 18.08 6.46 -25.69
N GLN A 116 18.99 7.13 -25.02
CA GLN A 116 18.94 7.37 -23.58
C GLN A 116 17.72 8.23 -23.21
N ALA A 117 17.55 9.39 -23.85
CA ALA A 117 16.41 10.27 -23.60
C ALA A 117 15.08 9.58 -23.89
N LEU A 118 14.99 8.86 -25.01
CA LEU A 118 13.80 8.09 -25.39
C LEU A 118 13.47 7.02 -24.35
N GLY A 119 14.45 6.30 -23.81
CA GLY A 119 14.27 5.32 -22.75
C GLY A 119 13.75 5.94 -21.45
N VAL A 120 14.30 7.08 -21.04
CA VAL A 120 13.84 7.82 -19.84
C VAL A 120 12.39 8.29 -20.00
N PHE A 121 12.02 8.86 -21.13
CA PHE A 121 10.64 9.27 -21.40
C PHE A 121 9.69 8.08 -21.54
N GLY A 122 10.15 6.96 -22.07
CA GLY A 122 9.38 5.72 -22.12
C GLY A 122 8.97 5.23 -20.73
N GLU A 123 9.92 5.20 -19.79
CA GLU A 123 9.65 4.85 -18.39
C GLU A 123 8.73 5.86 -17.70
N LEU A 124 8.97 7.16 -17.91
CA LEU A 124 8.12 8.21 -17.35
C LEU A 124 6.67 8.09 -17.83
N ASN A 125 6.46 7.96 -19.13
CA ASN A 125 5.13 7.84 -19.74
C ASN A 125 4.43 6.55 -19.31
N SER A 126 5.17 5.46 -19.19
CA SER A 126 4.62 4.19 -18.70
C SER A 126 4.10 4.33 -17.26
N MET A 127 4.86 4.98 -16.38
CA MET A 127 4.42 5.26 -15.01
C MET A 127 3.18 6.17 -14.99
N LEU A 128 3.20 7.27 -15.75
CA LEU A 128 2.07 8.20 -15.80
C LEU A 128 0.78 7.51 -16.26
N SER A 129 0.88 6.63 -17.28
CA SER A 129 -0.26 5.87 -17.80
C SER A 129 -0.79 4.81 -16.83
N GLU A 130 0.04 4.35 -15.90
CA GLU A 130 -0.34 3.35 -14.92
C GLU A 130 -1.07 3.98 -13.71
N TYR A 131 -0.60 5.13 -13.23
CA TYR A 131 -1.12 5.74 -12.01
C TYR A 131 -2.13 6.85 -12.24
N PHE A 132 -1.96 7.65 -13.28
CA PHE A 132 -2.83 8.82 -13.52
C PHE A 132 -3.88 8.49 -14.58
N VAL A 133 -4.82 7.61 -14.23
CA VAL A 133 -5.90 7.15 -15.10
C VAL A 133 -7.28 7.47 -14.50
N GLY A 134 -8.27 7.69 -15.35
CA GLY A 134 -9.64 7.95 -14.93
C GLY A 134 -9.74 9.08 -13.92
N ILE A 135 -10.42 8.84 -12.81
CA ILE A 135 -10.64 9.82 -11.74
C ILE A 135 -9.34 10.36 -11.11
N LEU A 136 -8.23 9.61 -11.20
CA LEU A 136 -6.94 10.05 -10.67
C LEU A 136 -6.21 11.04 -11.59
N ALA A 137 -6.65 11.15 -12.84
CA ALA A 137 -6.20 12.18 -13.78
C ALA A 137 -7.10 13.41 -13.78
N GLU A 138 -8.19 13.40 -13.01
CA GLU A 138 -9.16 14.49 -12.90
C GLU A 138 -8.88 15.36 -11.69
N HIS A 139 -9.53 16.53 -11.67
CA HIS A 139 -9.47 17.47 -10.54
C HIS A 139 -10.86 17.91 -10.14
N THR A 140 -11.20 17.65 -8.87
CA THR A 140 -12.44 18.14 -8.25
C THR A 140 -12.07 18.75 -6.91
N PRO A 141 -11.87 20.07 -6.82
CA PRO A 141 -11.32 20.73 -5.61
C PRO A 141 -12.07 20.40 -4.33
N GLU A 142 -13.42 20.38 -4.41
CA GLU A 142 -14.29 20.14 -3.24
C GLU A 142 -14.24 18.68 -2.76
N ARG A 143 -13.66 17.79 -3.56
CA ARG A 143 -13.57 16.34 -3.29
C ARG A 143 -12.15 15.81 -3.30
N SER A 144 -11.18 16.69 -3.08
CA SER A 144 -9.79 16.28 -2.94
C SER A 144 -9.53 15.63 -1.58
N ILE A 145 -8.73 14.58 -1.55
CA ILE A 145 -8.31 13.88 -0.33
C ILE A 145 -6.81 13.60 -0.33
N SER A 146 -6.17 13.88 0.81
CA SER A 146 -4.85 13.35 1.16
C SER A 146 -5.01 12.20 2.15
N MET A 147 -4.39 11.08 1.86
CA MET A 147 -4.38 9.93 2.78
C MET A 147 -3.63 10.25 4.06
N ARG A 148 -2.53 11.00 3.98
CA ARG A 148 -1.78 11.47 5.15
C ARG A 148 -2.62 12.37 6.05
N GLN A 149 -3.27 13.39 5.48
CA GLN A 149 -4.13 14.29 6.26
C GLN A 149 -5.35 13.58 6.83
N ALA A 150 -5.92 12.63 6.09
CA ALA A 150 -7.06 11.84 6.53
C ALA A 150 -6.72 11.00 7.77
N VAL A 151 -5.54 10.40 7.79
CA VAL A 151 -5.03 9.63 8.94
C VAL A 151 -4.70 10.54 10.13
N ARG A 152 -4.13 11.73 9.89
CA ARG A 152 -3.82 12.70 10.95
C ARG A 152 -5.06 13.24 11.66
N LYS A 153 -6.12 13.46 10.91
CA LYS A 153 -7.41 13.95 11.43
C LYS A 153 -8.22 12.80 12.02
N LYS A 154 -7.75 12.20 13.09
CA LYS A 154 -8.39 11.07 13.76
C LYS A 154 -9.80 11.41 14.28
N GLY A 155 -10.65 10.38 14.29
CA GLY A 155 -11.99 10.41 14.88
C GLY A 155 -13.10 10.73 13.88
N GLY A 156 -14.15 9.90 13.92
CA GLY A 156 -15.40 10.13 13.21
C GLY A 156 -15.37 10.04 11.68
N ARG A 157 -14.30 9.45 11.09
CA ARG A 157 -14.18 9.26 9.64
C ARG A 157 -13.98 7.80 9.30
N ALA A 158 -14.65 7.35 8.24
CA ALA A 158 -14.36 6.11 7.54
C ALA A 158 -14.08 6.44 6.07
N ILE A 159 -12.99 5.89 5.55
CA ILE A 159 -12.62 5.98 4.13
C ILE A 159 -12.79 4.59 3.55
N PHE A 160 -13.63 4.49 2.52
CA PHE A 160 -13.83 3.25 1.78
C PHE A 160 -13.01 3.31 0.50
N VAL A 161 -12.11 2.37 0.34
CA VAL A 161 -11.39 2.13 -0.92
C VAL A 161 -12.07 0.93 -1.57
N GLU A 162 -12.88 1.19 -2.59
CA GLU A 162 -13.62 0.15 -3.29
C GLU A 162 -12.74 -0.47 -4.38
N TYR A 163 -12.71 -1.79 -4.42
CA TYR A 163 -12.04 -2.55 -5.47
C TYR A 163 -13.09 -3.05 -6.47
N ASP A 164 -13.01 -2.58 -7.70
CA ASP A 164 -13.84 -3.06 -8.80
C ASP A 164 -13.12 -4.24 -9.48
N LEU A 165 -13.73 -5.42 -9.45
CA LEU A 165 -13.15 -6.64 -10.04
C LEU A 165 -12.90 -6.53 -11.55
N ALA A 166 -13.66 -5.67 -12.25
CA ALA A 166 -13.51 -5.51 -13.70
C ALA A 166 -12.27 -4.69 -14.10
N VAL A 167 -11.89 -3.72 -13.28
CA VAL A 167 -10.77 -2.78 -13.56
C VAL A 167 -9.73 -2.71 -12.43
N GLY A 168 -9.98 -3.39 -11.33
CA GLY A 168 -9.18 -3.28 -10.11
C GLY A 168 -7.73 -3.71 -10.29
N GLU A 169 -7.47 -4.70 -11.12
CA GLU A 169 -6.13 -5.16 -11.43
C GLU A 169 -5.28 -4.03 -12.05
N THR A 170 -5.87 -3.24 -12.95
CA THR A 170 -5.22 -2.05 -13.54
C THR A 170 -4.94 -0.97 -12.49
N LEU A 171 -5.80 -0.84 -11.46
CA LEU A 171 -5.67 0.17 -10.41
C LEU A 171 -4.87 -0.32 -9.19
N THR A 172 -4.40 -1.56 -9.21
CA THR A 172 -3.61 -2.15 -8.11
C THR A 172 -2.44 -1.28 -7.64
N PRO A 173 -1.61 -0.67 -8.53
CA PRO A 173 -0.53 0.21 -8.11
C PRO A 173 -1.02 1.43 -7.34
N VAL A 174 -2.18 1.97 -7.71
CA VAL A 174 -2.80 3.11 -7.04
C VAL A 174 -3.30 2.72 -5.65
N TYR A 175 -4.00 1.59 -5.52
CA TYR A 175 -4.45 1.10 -4.22
C TYR A 175 -3.27 0.91 -3.26
N ARG A 176 -2.18 0.31 -3.76
CA ARG A 176 -0.95 0.17 -2.98
C ARG A 176 -0.43 1.51 -2.50
N LEU A 177 -0.28 2.49 -3.40
CA LEU A 177 0.22 3.82 -3.06
C LEU A 177 -0.62 4.45 -1.95
N LEU A 178 -1.95 4.49 -2.11
CA LEU A 178 -2.86 5.10 -1.15
C LEU A 178 -2.79 4.44 0.23
N ILE A 179 -2.81 3.13 0.26
CA ILE A 179 -2.81 2.37 1.52
C ILE A 179 -1.44 2.43 2.20
N ASP A 180 -0.34 2.31 1.46
CA ASP A 180 1.01 2.45 2.02
C ASP A 180 1.28 3.85 2.57
N GLN A 181 0.80 4.92 1.89
CA GLN A 181 0.89 6.28 2.43
C GLN A 181 0.11 6.43 3.74
N ALA A 182 -1.09 5.85 3.81
CA ALA A 182 -1.90 5.85 5.03
C ALA A 182 -1.25 5.06 6.17
N LEU A 183 -0.71 3.86 5.88
CA LEU A 183 0.01 3.03 6.86
C LEU A 183 1.24 3.74 7.38
N LYS A 184 2.07 4.28 6.50
CA LYS A 184 3.27 5.03 6.85
C LYS A 184 2.96 6.21 7.76
N GLU A 185 1.95 7.00 7.42
CA GLU A 185 1.53 8.14 8.23
C GLU A 185 0.99 7.69 9.60
N ALA A 186 0.23 6.58 9.65
CA ALA A 186 -0.29 6.02 10.89
C ALA A 186 0.83 5.55 11.84
N LEU A 187 1.96 5.11 11.28
CA LEU A 187 3.15 4.69 12.02
C LEU A 187 4.04 5.87 12.46
N SER A 188 3.75 7.09 12.01
CA SER A 188 4.53 8.26 12.40
C SER A 188 4.36 8.57 13.90
N ARG A 189 5.49 8.81 14.58
CA ARG A 189 5.51 9.24 16.00
C ARG A 189 4.88 10.62 16.23
N MET A 190 4.68 11.39 15.16
CA MET A 190 3.99 12.69 15.23
C MET A 190 2.49 12.55 15.46
N GLN A 191 1.95 11.35 15.38
CA GLN A 191 0.54 11.07 15.63
C GLN A 191 0.21 11.17 17.13
N LYS A 192 -0.60 12.13 17.47
CA LYS A 192 -1.16 12.28 18.83
C LYS A 192 -2.28 11.25 19.04
N SER A 193 -2.67 10.99 20.27
CA SER A 193 -3.64 10.02 20.77
C SER A 193 -4.79 9.60 19.80
N GLY A 194 -5.21 8.35 19.88
CA GLY A 194 -6.29 7.74 19.10
C GLY A 194 -5.82 6.58 18.24
N ASN A 195 -6.75 5.80 17.70
CA ASN A 195 -6.46 4.66 16.86
C ASN A 195 -6.81 4.92 15.40
N VAL A 196 -6.06 4.30 14.51
CA VAL A 196 -6.35 4.18 13.08
C VAL A 196 -6.59 2.70 12.80
N TYR A 197 -7.73 2.37 12.24
CA TYR A 197 -8.12 1.01 11.89
C TYR A 197 -7.97 0.82 10.39
N PHE A 198 -7.18 -0.16 9.98
CA PHE A 198 -7.11 -0.66 8.62
C PHE A 198 -7.88 -1.96 8.55
N ILE A 199 -8.95 -1.98 7.79
CA ILE A 199 -9.82 -3.14 7.64
C ILE A 199 -9.80 -3.54 6.16
N ALA A 200 -9.21 -4.70 5.89
CA ALA A 200 -9.13 -5.31 4.55
C ALA A 200 -10.01 -6.56 4.54
N ASP A 201 -11.22 -6.45 4.02
CA ASP A 201 -12.18 -7.55 3.97
C ASP A 201 -11.66 -8.71 3.09
N GLU A 202 -11.05 -8.39 1.96
CA GLU A 202 -10.35 -9.35 1.11
C GLU A 202 -8.89 -8.89 0.92
N PHE A 203 -8.01 -9.37 1.80
CA PHE A 203 -6.60 -8.94 1.83
C PHE A 203 -5.83 -9.34 0.56
N LYS A 204 -6.25 -10.42 -0.12
CA LYS A 204 -5.67 -10.85 -1.40
C LYS A 204 -5.78 -9.78 -2.49
N LEU A 205 -6.84 -8.97 -2.49
CA LEU A 205 -7.04 -7.91 -3.47
C LEU A 205 -6.11 -6.71 -3.26
N LEU A 206 -5.48 -6.62 -2.08
CA LEU A 206 -4.45 -5.61 -1.85
C LEU A 206 -3.13 -6.08 -2.45
N PRO A 207 -2.44 -5.17 -3.14
CA PRO A 207 -1.10 -5.46 -3.64
C PRO A 207 -0.11 -5.61 -2.48
N LYS A 208 1.11 -6.03 -2.80
CA LYS A 208 2.20 -6.14 -1.83
C LYS A 208 2.47 -4.80 -1.14
N LEU A 209 1.95 -4.63 0.08
CA LEU A 209 2.15 -3.44 0.90
C LEU A 209 3.54 -3.45 1.53
N GLN A 210 4.21 -2.27 1.54
CA GLN A 210 5.56 -2.13 2.09
C GLN A 210 5.55 -2.05 3.62
N HIS A 211 4.56 -1.34 4.18
CA HIS A 211 4.50 -1.00 5.60
C HIS A 211 3.57 -1.90 6.44
N ILE A 212 3.04 -2.98 5.86
CA ILE A 212 2.13 -3.88 6.59
C ILE A 212 2.84 -4.61 7.73
N ASP A 213 4.07 -5.05 7.51
CA ASP A 213 4.89 -5.72 8.51
C ASP A 213 5.18 -4.80 9.71
N ASP A 214 5.60 -3.57 9.44
CA ASP A 214 5.80 -2.54 10.46
C ASP A 214 4.49 -2.24 11.23
N ALA A 215 3.36 -2.19 10.53
CA ALA A 215 2.05 -1.92 11.12
C ALA A 215 1.62 -3.04 12.10
N LEU A 216 1.89 -4.28 11.76
CA LEU A 216 1.57 -5.43 12.60
C LEU A 216 2.51 -5.54 13.81
N ASN A 217 3.82 -5.35 13.60
CA ASN A 217 4.82 -5.56 14.64
C ASN A 217 4.96 -4.37 15.61
N PHE A 218 4.87 -3.14 15.10
CA PHE A 218 5.10 -1.93 15.89
C PHE A 218 3.86 -1.04 16.04
N GLY A 219 2.85 -1.24 15.20
CA GLY A 219 1.68 -0.35 15.12
C GLY A 219 0.84 -0.29 16.40
N ARG A 220 0.84 -1.35 17.21
CA ARG A 220 0.05 -1.40 18.46
C ARG A 220 0.36 -0.21 19.38
N GLY A 221 1.64 0.07 19.59
CA GLY A 221 2.09 1.19 20.43
C GLY A 221 1.80 2.57 19.83
N LEU A 222 1.61 2.64 18.52
CA LEU A 222 1.32 3.86 17.76
C LEU A 222 -0.18 4.05 17.47
N GLY A 223 -1.03 3.15 18.01
CA GLY A 223 -2.48 3.21 17.81
C GLY A 223 -2.95 2.67 16.44
N VAL A 224 -2.11 1.91 15.72
CA VAL A 224 -2.51 1.23 14.49
C VAL A 224 -3.15 -0.11 14.83
N ARG A 225 -4.27 -0.40 14.17
CA ARG A 225 -5.00 -1.66 14.29
C ARG A 225 -5.29 -2.17 12.88
N VAL A 226 -4.91 -3.41 12.61
CA VAL A 226 -5.11 -4.05 11.31
C VAL A 226 -6.04 -5.24 11.48
N MET A 227 -7.06 -5.32 10.65
CA MET A 227 -7.94 -6.48 10.48
C MET A 227 -7.87 -6.90 9.01
N ALA A 228 -7.58 -8.17 8.76
CA ALA A 228 -7.45 -8.71 7.41
C ALA A 228 -8.27 -10.00 7.28
N GLY A 229 -9.11 -10.09 6.25
CA GLY A 229 -9.79 -11.29 5.83
C GLY A 229 -9.01 -11.98 4.70
N ILE A 230 -8.82 -13.29 4.79
CA ILE A 230 -8.26 -14.14 3.76
C ILE A 230 -9.07 -15.42 3.64
N GLN A 231 -9.14 -16.00 2.46
CA GLN A 231 -9.83 -17.28 2.24
C GLN A 231 -8.89 -18.48 2.45
N SER A 232 -7.58 -18.28 2.22
CA SER A 232 -6.53 -19.27 2.42
C SER A 232 -5.24 -18.58 2.84
N ILE A 233 -4.46 -19.25 3.69
CA ILE A 233 -3.12 -18.76 4.07
C ILE A 233 -2.18 -18.68 2.85
N ASP A 234 -2.38 -19.54 1.84
CA ASP A 234 -1.59 -19.54 0.62
C ASP A 234 -1.73 -18.24 -0.17
N GLN A 235 -2.89 -17.54 -0.08
CA GLN A 235 -3.05 -16.21 -0.67
C GLN A 235 -2.02 -15.20 -0.15
N LEU A 236 -1.68 -15.29 1.14
CA LEU A 236 -0.66 -14.44 1.75
C LEU A 236 0.74 -14.84 1.27
N TYR A 237 0.99 -16.14 1.15
CA TYR A 237 2.27 -16.67 0.67
C TYR A 237 2.52 -16.36 -0.81
N ASP A 238 1.48 -16.36 -1.63
CA ASP A 238 1.57 -15.98 -3.05
C ASP A 238 1.99 -14.51 -3.23
N VAL A 239 1.43 -13.60 -2.43
CA VAL A 239 1.72 -12.16 -2.53
C VAL A 239 3.10 -11.81 -1.96
N TYR A 240 3.45 -12.35 -0.80
CA TYR A 240 4.63 -11.91 -0.04
C TYR A 240 5.81 -12.89 -0.11
N GLY A 241 5.60 -14.11 -0.62
CA GLY A 241 6.49 -15.24 -0.48
C GLY A 241 6.30 -15.94 0.87
N LYS A 242 6.64 -17.24 0.94
CA LYS A 242 6.37 -18.09 2.12
C LYS A 242 6.99 -17.54 3.41
N GLU A 243 8.24 -17.13 3.37
CA GLU A 243 8.96 -16.65 4.56
C GLU A 243 8.35 -15.33 5.09
N LYS A 244 8.22 -14.31 4.23
CA LYS A 244 7.66 -13.01 4.64
C LYS A 244 6.16 -13.12 4.95
N GLY A 245 5.41 -13.94 4.22
CA GLY A 245 4.01 -14.22 4.48
C GLY A 245 3.80 -14.85 5.86
N ALA A 246 4.66 -15.79 6.27
CA ALA A 246 4.62 -16.37 7.62
C ALA A 246 4.91 -15.34 8.71
N VAL A 247 5.88 -14.44 8.50
CA VAL A 247 6.15 -13.32 9.43
C VAL A 247 4.93 -12.41 9.55
N ILE A 248 4.30 -12.02 8.43
CA ILE A 248 3.08 -11.20 8.44
C ILE A 248 1.94 -11.94 9.18
N ALA A 249 1.72 -13.21 8.88
CA ALA A 249 0.69 -14.02 9.55
C ALA A 249 0.92 -14.10 11.07
N SER A 250 2.16 -14.24 11.50
CA SER A 250 2.51 -14.28 12.93
C SER A 250 2.31 -12.94 13.65
N GLY A 251 2.34 -11.82 12.92
CA GLY A 251 2.10 -10.48 13.45
C GLY A 251 0.65 -10.22 13.88
N PHE A 252 -0.31 -11.02 13.39
CA PHE A 252 -1.70 -10.95 13.86
C PHE A 252 -1.84 -11.62 15.22
N GLY A 253 -2.19 -10.86 16.25
CA GLY A 253 -2.31 -11.35 17.62
C GLY A 253 -3.58 -12.16 17.88
N SER A 254 -4.64 -11.97 17.10
CA SER A 254 -5.91 -12.69 17.17
C SER A 254 -6.30 -13.24 15.82
N ILE A 255 -6.81 -14.46 15.80
CA ILE A 255 -7.27 -15.14 14.58
C ILE A 255 -8.69 -15.63 14.82
N PHE A 256 -9.57 -15.39 13.85
CA PHE A 256 -10.88 -15.98 13.76
C PHE A 256 -10.86 -17.00 12.62
N ALA A 257 -10.74 -18.27 12.96
CA ALA A 257 -10.72 -19.35 11.98
C ALA A 257 -12.12 -19.90 11.78
N PHE A 258 -12.67 -19.69 10.59
CA PHE A 258 -13.97 -20.23 10.17
C PHE A 258 -13.80 -21.59 9.50
N HIS A 259 -14.91 -22.19 9.08
CA HIS A 259 -14.88 -23.42 8.29
C HIS A 259 -13.98 -23.25 7.05
N THR A 260 -13.05 -24.19 6.87
CA THR A 260 -12.17 -24.21 5.70
C THR A 260 -11.89 -25.62 5.22
N ASN A 261 -11.98 -25.82 3.89
CA ASN A 261 -11.57 -27.05 3.21
C ASN A 261 -10.09 -27.01 2.75
N ASP A 262 -9.44 -25.85 2.89
CA ASP A 262 -8.05 -25.67 2.49
C ASP A 262 -7.08 -26.34 3.46
N GLY A 263 -6.20 -27.22 2.92
CA GLY A 263 -5.25 -28.01 3.71
C GLY A 263 -4.20 -27.15 4.39
N SER A 264 -3.63 -26.21 3.67
CA SER A 264 -2.59 -25.30 4.17
C SER A 264 -3.11 -24.43 5.32
N SER A 265 -4.32 -23.91 5.20
CA SER A 265 -4.97 -23.13 6.26
C SER A 265 -5.26 -23.97 7.50
N ARG A 266 -5.74 -25.21 7.33
CA ARG A 266 -5.96 -26.11 8.48
C ARG A 266 -4.66 -26.41 9.22
N GLU A 267 -3.60 -26.74 8.49
CA GLU A 267 -2.28 -26.97 9.07
C GLU A 267 -1.76 -25.72 9.82
N TYR A 268 -1.89 -24.53 9.21
CA TYR A 268 -1.51 -23.27 9.85
C TYR A 268 -2.28 -23.04 11.15
N ILE A 269 -3.60 -23.24 11.17
CA ILE A 269 -4.45 -23.06 12.35
C ILE A 269 -4.06 -24.07 13.44
N THR A 270 -3.95 -25.36 13.10
CA THR A 270 -3.56 -26.42 14.00
C THR A 270 -2.22 -26.11 14.67
N ASN A 271 -1.21 -25.73 13.88
CA ASN A 271 0.11 -25.36 14.39
C ASN A 271 0.10 -24.10 15.25
N ARG A 272 -0.78 -23.14 14.95
CA ARG A 272 -0.92 -21.88 15.71
C ARG A 272 -1.46 -22.09 17.11
N PHE A 273 -2.41 -23.01 17.29
CA PHE A 273 -2.97 -23.36 18.59
C PHE A 273 -2.11 -24.37 19.36
N GLY A 274 -1.25 -25.08 18.65
CA GLY A 274 -0.22 -25.94 19.20
C GLY A 274 -0.69 -27.33 19.65
N PRO A 275 0.26 -28.15 20.11
CA PRO A 275 0.02 -29.54 20.51
C PRO A 275 -0.75 -29.62 21.83
N ASN A 276 -1.49 -30.71 22.00
CA ASN A 276 -2.22 -31.06 23.22
C ASN A 276 -2.27 -32.58 23.39
N ILE A 277 -2.67 -33.04 24.58
CA ILE A 277 -2.97 -34.45 24.84
C ILE A 277 -4.47 -34.65 24.76
N ILE A 278 -4.90 -35.55 23.90
CA ILE A 278 -6.31 -35.91 23.77
C ILE A 278 -6.58 -37.17 24.62
N ILE A 279 -7.54 -37.02 25.51
CA ILE A 279 -8.02 -38.12 26.34
C ILE A 279 -9.38 -38.56 25.81
N TYR A 280 -9.52 -39.80 25.46
CA TYR A 280 -10.79 -40.34 25.02
C TYR A 280 -11.17 -41.61 25.79
N GLU A 281 -12.47 -41.73 26.06
CA GLU A 281 -13.04 -42.88 26.72
C GLU A 281 -13.61 -43.85 25.69
N TYR A 282 -13.41 -45.14 25.89
CA TYR A 282 -13.99 -46.18 25.07
C TYR A 282 -14.48 -47.33 25.94
N THR A 283 -15.54 -48.02 25.49
CA THR A 283 -16.05 -49.20 26.13
C THR A 283 -15.21 -50.41 25.75
N SER A 284 -14.51 -50.99 26.73
CA SER A 284 -13.73 -52.22 26.52
C SER A 284 -14.66 -53.39 26.35
N SER A 285 -14.62 -54.05 25.19
CA SER A 285 -15.42 -55.23 24.88
C SER A 285 -15.11 -56.45 25.79
N GLN A 286 -13.93 -56.48 26.43
CA GLN A 286 -13.53 -57.58 27.32
C GLN A 286 -14.01 -57.44 28.75
N LYS A 287 -14.32 -56.25 29.23
CA LYS A 287 -14.67 -55.98 30.64
C LYS A 287 -15.99 -55.25 30.85
N ASN A 288 -16.70 -54.85 29.79
CA ASN A 288 -17.85 -53.99 29.86
C ASN A 288 -17.60 -52.71 30.73
N ALA A 289 -16.37 -52.24 30.77
CA ALA A 289 -15.94 -51.15 31.58
C ALA A 289 -15.44 -50.00 30.66
N ILE A 290 -15.66 -48.78 31.09
CA ILE A 290 -15.11 -47.60 30.44
C ILE A 290 -13.57 -47.60 30.70
N ALA A 291 -12.80 -47.57 29.65
CA ALA A 291 -11.35 -47.42 29.70
C ALA A 291 -10.94 -46.10 29.05
N THR A 292 -9.97 -45.44 29.64
CA THR A 292 -9.42 -44.18 29.16
C THR A 292 -8.11 -44.43 28.42
N LYS A 293 -7.92 -43.77 27.31
CA LYS A 293 -6.67 -43.79 26.56
C LYS A 293 -6.26 -42.39 26.19
N GLU A 294 -4.97 -42.15 26.23
CA GLU A 294 -4.36 -40.89 25.85
C GLU A 294 -3.66 -41.04 24.52
N ARG A 295 -3.67 -39.97 23.73
CA ARG A 295 -2.86 -39.83 22.54
C ARG A 295 -2.38 -38.40 22.36
N ASP A 296 -1.25 -38.26 21.72
CA ASP A 296 -0.81 -36.94 21.23
C ASP A 296 -1.77 -36.44 20.17
N GLY A 297 -2.08 -35.16 20.26
CA GLY A 297 -2.95 -34.45 19.34
C GLY A 297 -2.71 -32.96 19.38
N ASN A 298 -3.67 -32.16 18.96
CA ASN A 298 -3.58 -30.71 18.90
C ASN A 298 -4.71 -30.07 19.69
N THR A 299 -4.52 -28.81 20.10
CA THR A 299 -5.59 -28.05 20.76
C THR A 299 -6.79 -27.84 19.83
N VAL A 300 -6.50 -27.63 18.55
CA VAL A 300 -7.50 -27.57 17.44
C VAL A 300 -7.05 -28.57 16.39
N GLU A 301 -7.83 -29.60 16.20
CA GLU A 301 -7.59 -30.62 15.19
C GLU A 301 -8.12 -30.19 13.81
N ALA A 302 -7.59 -30.81 12.76
CA ALA A 302 -8.02 -30.49 11.40
C ALA A 302 -9.51 -30.77 11.14
N TRP A 303 -10.09 -31.80 11.79
CA TRP A 303 -11.50 -32.11 11.66
C TRP A 303 -12.41 -31.13 12.40
N ASP A 304 -11.98 -30.56 13.54
CA ASP A 304 -12.75 -29.54 14.26
C ASP A 304 -13.06 -28.34 13.35
N GLN A 305 -12.09 -27.96 12.52
CA GLN A 305 -12.23 -26.86 11.57
C GLN A 305 -13.19 -27.17 10.42
N MET A 306 -13.32 -28.45 10.05
CA MET A 306 -14.24 -28.91 9.01
C MET A 306 -15.68 -29.07 9.53
N GLU A 307 -15.86 -29.22 10.84
CA GLU A 307 -17.18 -29.38 11.48
C GLU A 307 -17.82 -28.03 11.85
N LEU A 308 -17.08 -26.93 11.73
CA LEU A 308 -17.61 -25.59 12.02
C LEU A 308 -18.79 -25.25 11.12
N GLY A 309 -19.92 -24.92 11.72
CA GLY A 309 -21.12 -24.45 11.04
C GLY A 309 -21.06 -22.95 10.75
N VAL A 310 -22.08 -22.47 10.03
CA VAL A 310 -22.21 -21.02 9.72
C VAL A 310 -22.28 -20.21 11.01
N GLY A 311 -21.41 -19.19 11.12
CA GLY A 311 -21.31 -18.32 12.29
C GLY A 311 -20.46 -18.86 13.44
N GLN A 312 -19.87 -20.05 13.29
CA GLN A 312 -18.93 -20.63 14.25
C GLN A 312 -17.49 -20.33 13.83
N ALA A 313 -16.63 -20.10 14.80
CA ALA A 313 -15.20 -19.86 14.61
C ALA A 313 -14.40 -20.40 15.79
N VAL A 314 -13.18 -20.80 15.53
CA VAL A 314 -12.12 -20.96 16.53
C VAL A 314 -11.43 -19.62 16.69
N ILE A 315 -11.20 -19.15 17.94
CA ILE A 315 -10.62 -17.86 18.27
C ILE A 315 -9.40 -18.08 19.15
#